data_505bda4c688863d110ddae1dbcaf0064
#
_entry.id   505bda4c688863d110ddae1dbcaf0064
#
_cell.length_a   1.000
_cell.length_b   1.000
_cell.length_c   1.000
_cell.angle_alpha   90.00
_cell.angle_beta   90.00
_cell.angle_gamma   90.00
#
_symmetry.space_group_name_H-M   'P 1'
#
loop_
_entity.id
_entity.type
_entity.pdbx_description
1 polymer ?
#
loop_
_entity_poly.entity_id
_entity_poly.type
_entity_poly.pdbx_seq_one_letter_code
_entity_poly.pdbx_strand_id
1 'polypeptide(L)'
;MKFLKTLGFTMILIALAFLLAAALFWGLSIGTVKLPLDQIYNSVLEQLMGDLPIEAVGRGPVHDIVWLLRLPRLVLAALIGCGLAVCGVITQAIVKNPLADPYILGISSGASLGATSAILLGIGASLGPNFVGISAFIGAFVLSLAVLFISNLGGRSNSMKLLLAGMALSAVCSAFSSFIVYFANNKEGMQSIAYWLMGSLAGAKWNELAVIAPVIIVSVLFFWTQSRVLNLMLLGDETAITMGTDLHLYRQWYLLISSLIVGFAVYAAGMIGFVGLIIPHVMRMFLGPDHKKLIPASALVGAIFLVICDGLCRIIIPHTELPIGILISMIGAPCFIYLMIKRTYGFGGND
;
A
#
# COMPACT_ATOMS: atom_id res chain seq x y z
N MET A 1 -27.14 0.13 7.81
CA MET A 1 -26.31 0.10 9.04
C MET A 1 -26.76 -0.93 10.08
N LYS A 2 -28.09 -1.05 10.42
CA LYS A 2 -28.57 -2.13 11.34
C LYS A 2 -28.35 -3.55 10.80
N PHE A 3 -28.49 -3.77 9.50
CA PHE A 3 -28.35 -5.08 8.85
C PHE A 3 -26.92 -5.66 8.96
N LEU A 4 -25.89 -4.81 8.79
CA LEU A 4 -24.48 -5.22 8.94
C LEU A 4 -24.08 -5.55 10.40
N LYS A 5 -24.78 -4.99 11.38
CA LYS A 5 -24.55 -5.33 12.80
C LYS A 5 -25.11 -6.71 13.18
N THR A 6 -26.10 -7.21 12.46
CA THR A 6 -26.70 -8.51 12.69
C THR A 6 -26.00 -9.65 11.95
N LEU A 7 -25.23 -9.38 10.87
CA LEU A 7 -24.40 -10.38 10.23
C LEU A 7 -23.18 -10.67 11.13
N GLY A 8 -22.94 -11.95 11.41
CA GLY A 8 -21.71 -12.34 12.11
C GLY A 8 -20.48 -11.86 11.32
N PHE A 9 -19.46 -11.38 12.01
CA PHE A 9 -18.24 -10.84 11.37
C PHE A 9 -17.58 -11.82 10.37
N THR A 10 -17.67 -13.13 10.67
CA THR A 10 -17.17 -14.18 9.78
C THR A 10 -17.89 -14.15 8.40
N MET A 11 -19.22 -13.93 8.39
CA MET A 11 -19.96 -13.81 7.12
C MET A 11 -19.52 -12.59 6.30
N ILE A 12 -19.19 -11.49 6.97
CA ILE A 12 -18.63 -10.29 6.30
C ILE A 12 -17.30 -10.64 5.64
N LEU A 13 -16.39 -11.34 6.32
CA LEU A 13 -15.11 -11.75 5.75
C LEU A 13 -15.28 -12.71 4.57
N ILE A 14 -16.20 -13.67 4.67
CA ILE A 14 -16.52 -14.60 3.56
C ILE A 14 -17.05 -13.82 2.36
N ALA A 15 -17.97 -12.88 2.58
CA ALA A 15 -18.50 -12.03 1.51
C ALA A 15 -17.41 -11.17 0.85
N LEU A 16 -16.51 -10.59 1.63
CA LEU A 16 -15.37 -9.83 1.12
C LEU A 16 -14.37 -10.72 0.35
N ALA A 17 -14.10 -11.94 0.83
CA ALA A 17 -13.25 -12.88 0.10
C ALA A 17 -13.87 -13.30 -1.24
N PHE A 18 -15.17 -13.54 -1.27
CA PHE A 18 -15.90 -13.80 -2.51
C PHE A 18 -15.86 -12.60 -3.46
N LEU A 19 -16.04 -11.38 -2.94
CA LEU A 19 -15.95 -10.15 -3.72
C LEU A 19 -14.53 -9.93 -4.28
N LEU A 20 -13.49 -10.28 -3.52
CA LEU A 20 -12.11 -10.24 -4.01
C LEU A 20 -11.90 -11.23 -5.17
N ALA A 21 -12.41 -12.46 -5.03
CA ALA A 21 -12.33 -13.45 -6.11
C ALA A 21 -13.09 -12.97 -7.38
N ALA A 22 -14.25 -12.37 -7.21
CA ALA A 22 -15.02 -11.77 -8.30
C ALA A 22 -14.26 -10.58 -8.95
N ALA A 23 -13.63 -9.72 -8.16
CA ALA A 23 -12.81 -8.62 -8.65
C ALA A 23 -11.58 -9.09 -9.43
N LEU A 24 -10.91 -10.15 -8.96
CA LEU A 24 -9.78 -10.76 -9.66
C LEU A 24 -10.23 -11.35 -11.00
N PHE A 25 -11.34 -12.08 -11.01
CA PHE A 25 -11.89 -12.64 -12.25
C PHE A 25 -12.30 -11.53 -13.24
N TRP A 26 -12.96 -10.49 -12.76
CA TRP A 26 -13.28 -9.31 -13.56
C TRP A 26 -12.02 -8.66 -14.13
N GLY A 27 -10.99 -8.47 -13.31
CA GLY A 27 -9.70 -7.90 -13.71
C GLY A 27 -8.96 -8.75 -14.76
N LEU A 28 -9.09 -10.09 -14.72
CA LEU A 28 -8.56 -10.97 -15.77
C LEU A 28 -9.28 -10.80 -17.10
N SER A 29 -10.60 -10.56 -17.06
CA SER A 29 -11.42 -10.39 -18.26
C SER A 29 -11.15 -9.07 -18.97
N ILE A 30 -10.66 -8.04 -18.24
CA ILE A 30 -10.48 -6.68 -18.73
C ILE A 30 -9.00 -6.42 -19.08
N GLY A 31 -8.80 -5.74 -20.21
CA GLY A 31 -7.46 -5.30 -20.64
C GLY A 31 -7.52 -4.59 -21.99
N THR A 32 -6.40 -4.01 -22.40
CA THR A 32 -6.25 -3.32 -23.71
C THR A 32 -6.50 -4.27 -24.88
N VAL A 33 -6.18 -5.56 -24.72
CA VAL A 33 -6.50 -6.62 -25.68
C VAL A 33 -7.74 -7.36 -25.18
N LYS A 34 -8.80 -7.40 -26.00
CA LYS A 34 -10.03 -8.16 -25.69
C LYS A 34 -9.77 -9.63 -25.93
N LEU A 35 -9.85 -10.44 -24.90
CA LEU A 35 -9.78 -11.90 -24.98
C LEU A 35 -11.18 -12.49 -24.73
N PRO A 36 -11.59 -13.52 -25.48
CA PRO A 36 -12.82 -14.28 -25.21
C PRO A 36 -12.73 -14.96 -23.83
N LEU A 37 -13.84 -14.96 -23.09
CA LEU A 37 -13.90 -15.51 -21.72
C LEU A 37 -13.60 -17.02 -21.67
N ASP A 38 -14.04 -17.75 -22.67
CA ASP A 38 -13.76 -19.18 -22.84
C ASP A 38 -12.24 -19.47 -22.95
N GLN A 39 -11.51 -18.63 -23.70
CA GLN A 39 -10.05 -18.78 -23.83
C GLN A 39 -9.33 -18.46 -22.52
N ILE A 40 -9.78 -17.45 -21.79
CA ILE A 40 -9.22 -17.11 -20.45
C ILE A 40 -9.47 -18.29 -19.49
N TYR A 41 -10.70 -18.79 -19.44
CA TYR A 41 -11.08 -19.92 -18.60
C TYR A 41 -10.26 -21.17 -18.92
N ASN A 42 -10.16 -21.54 -20.19
CA ASN A 42 -9.37 -22.70 -20.63
C ASN A 42 -7.89 -22.54 -20.28
N SER A 43 -7.30 -21.36 -20.51
CA SER A 43 -5.90 -21.09 -20.15
C SER A 43 -5.64 -21.22 -18.64
N VAL A 44 -6.59 -20.79 -17.79
CA VAL A 44 -6.47 -20.96 -16.35
C VAL A 44 -6.64 -22.43 -15.96
N LEU A 45 -7.57 -23.13 -16.55
CA LEU A 45 -7.85 -24.53 -16.22
C LEU A 45 -6.70 -25.44 -16.65
N GLU A 46 -6.19 -25.27 -17.86
CA GLU A 46 -5.02 -26.01 -18.39
C GLU A 46 -3.77 -25.86 -17.51
N GLN A 47 -3.54 -24.65 -16.97
CA GLN A 47 -2.40 -24.42 -16.09
C GLN A 47 -2.59 -25.06 -14.71
N LEU A 48 -3.82 -25.00 -14.15
CA LEU A 48 -4.12 -25.62 -12.86
C LEU A 48 -4.11 -27.15 -12.91
N MET A 49 -4.42 -27.74 -14.05
CA MET A 49 -4.47 -29.19 -14.26
C MET A 49 -3.19 -29.75 -14.90
N GLY A 50 -2.28 -28.89 -15.35
CA GLY A 50 -1.03 -29.28 -16.03
C GLY A 50 0.19 -29.15 -15.13
N ASP A 51 1.17 -30.07 -15.29
CA ASP A 51 2.41 -30.12 -14.51
C ASP A 51 3.52 -29.18 -15.03
N LEU A 52 3.22 -28.25 -15.92
CA LEU A 52 4.23 -27.42 -16.57
C LEU A 52 4.44 -26.08 -15.83
N PRO A 53 5.69 -25.57 -15.78
CA PRO A 53 5.97 -24.27 -15.14
C PRO A 53 5.17 -23.12 -15.76
N ILE A 54 4.74 -22.16 -14.94
CA ILE A 54 4.00 -20.96 -15.37
C ILE A 54 4.77 -20.18 -16.45
N GLU A 55 6.09 -20.17 -16.36
CA GLU A 55 7.00 -19.43 -17.26
C GLU A 55 7.32 -20.20 -18.56
N ALA A 56 6.69 -21.34 -18.84
CA ALA A 56 6.91 -22.08 -20.07
C ALA A 56 6.41 -21.29 -21.28
N VAL A 57 7.33 -20.68 -22.00
CA VAL A 57 7.08 -19.90 -23.22
C VAL A 57 6.58 -20.82 -24.33
N GLY A 58 5.57 -20.40 -25.11
CA GLY A 58 5.15 -21.10 -26.33
C GLY A 58 3.76 -21.72 -26.31
N ARG A 59 2.95 -21.48 -25.27
CA ARG A 59 1.55 -21.95 -25.19
C ARG A 59 0.53 -21.08 -25.96
N GLY A 60 1.03 -20.01 -26.57
CA GLY A 60 0.22 -19.10 -27.39
C GLY A 60 -0.08 -17.75 -26.68
N PRO A 61 -0.53 -16.74 -27.48
CA PRO A 61 -0.67 -15.36 -27.01
C PRO A 61 -1.63 -15.19 -25.83
N VAL A 62 -2.66 -16.03 -25.75
CA VAL A 62 -3.65 -15.96 -24.66
C VAL A 62 -3.04 -16.35 -23.32
N HIS A 63 -2.25 -17.44 -23.30
CA HIS A 63 -1.53 -17.88 -22.12
C HIS A 63 -0.58 -16.77 -21.62
N ASP A 64 0.22 -16.22 -22.52
CA ASP A 64 1.21 -15.20 -22.17
C ASP A 64 0.55 -13.93 -21.61
N ILE A 65 -0.57 -13.48 -22.22
CA ILE A 65 -1.31 -12.33 -21.72
C ILE A 65 -1.93 -12.61 -20.34
N VAL A 66 -2.49 -13.78 -20.12
CA VAL A 66 -3.16 -14.14 -18.86
C VAL A 66 -2.14 -14.37 -17.75
N TRP A 67 -1.15 -15.23 -17.98
CA TRP A 67 -0.24 -15.72 -16.93
C TRP A 67 1.01 -14.87 -16.72
N LEU A 68 1.52 -14.19 -17.76
CA LEU A 68 2.75 -13.40 -17.64
C LEU A 68 2.48 -11.90 -17.47
N LEU A 69 1.29 -11.42 -17.87
CA LEU A 69 0.96 -9.99 -17.77
C LEU A 69 -0.18 -9.72 -16.78
N ARG A 70 -1.38 -10.33 -16.98
CA ARG A 70 -2.56 -9.94 -16.20
C ARG A 70 -2.54 -10.49 -14.78
N LEU A 71 -2.26 -11.77 -14.60
CA LEU A 71 -2.35 -12.42 -13.29
C LEU A 71 -1.31 -11.89 -12.30
N PRO A 72 0.00 -11.76 -12.65
CA PRO A 72 0.98 -11.16 -11.75
C PRO A 72 0.59 -9.75 -11.32
N ARG A 73 0.08 -8.95 -12.25
CA ARG A 73 -0.36 -7.58 -12.01
C ARG A 73 -1.54 -7.51 -11.03
N LEU A 74 -2.54 -8.38 -11.18
CA LEU A 74 -3.70 -8.46 -10.29
C LEU A 74 -3.32 -8.95 -8.89
N VAL A 75 -2.43 -9.94 -8.81
CA VAL A 75 -1.90 -10.43 -7.53
C VAL A 75 -1.11 -9.32 -6.83
N LEU A 76 -0.26 -8.60 -7.57
CA LEU A 76 0.48 -7.45 -7.03
C LEU A 76 -0.48 -6.36 -6.55
N ALA A 77 -1.53 -6.03 -7.32
CA ALA A 77 -2.56 -5.08 -6.92
C ALA A 77 -3.22 -5.49 -5.60
N ALA A 78 -3.64 -6.74 -5.49
CA ALA A 78 -4.26 -7.25 -4.26
C ALA A 78 -3.32 -7.18 -3.06
N LEU A 79 -2.05 -7.57 -3.22
CA LEU A 79 -1.05 -7.53 -2.16
C LEU A 79 -0.74 -6.10 -1.70
N ILE A 80 -0.48 -5.18 -2.64
CA ILE A 80 -0.19 -3.78 -2.31
C ILE A 80 -1.40 -3.13 -1.66
N GLY A 81 -2.61 -3.34 -2.21
CA GLY A 81 -3.84 -2.80 -1.63
C GLY A 81 -4.09 -3.29 -0.20
N CYS A 82 -3.88 -4.59 0.03
CA CYS A 82 -3.92 -5.22 1.34
C CYS A 82 -2.90 -4.58 2.30
N GLY A 83 -1.62 -4.53 1.88
CA GLY A 83 -0.52 -4.01 2.69
C GLY A 83 -0.70 -2.55 3.05
N LEU A 84 -0.99 -1.69 2.07
CA LEU A 84 -1.18 -0.24 2.30
C LEU A 84 -2.39 0.04 3.21
N ALA A 85 -3.50 -0.66 3.01
CA ALA A 85 -4.67 -0.51 3.88
C ALA A 85 -4.37 -0.89 5.33
N VAL A 86 -3.65 -1.99 5.56
CA VAL A 86 -3.24 -2.39 6.92
C VAL A 86 -2.22 -1.42 7.50
N CYS A 87 -1.22 -0.98 6.73
CA CYS A 87 -0.29 0.08 7.19
C CYS A 87 -1.04 1.35 7.60
N GLY A 88 -2.12 1.70 6.88
CA GLY A 88 -2.99 2.81 7.26
C GLY A 88 -3.65 2.61 8.62
N VAL A 89 -4.22 1.41 8.88
CA VAL A 89 -4.78 1.07 10.21
C VAL A 89 -3.74 1.26 11.31
N ILE A 90 -2.52 0.75 11.08
CA ILE A 90 -1.43 0.81 12.06
C ILE A 90 -0.95 2.23 12.30
N THR A 91 -0.72 3.01 11.23
CA THR A 91 -0.26 4.39 11.32
C THR A 91 -1.28 5.26 12.05
N GLN A 92 -2.57 5.10 11.74
CA GLN A 92 -3.65 5.81 12.42
C GLN A 92 -3.71 5.48 13.92
N ALA A 93 -3.41 4.25 14.33
CA ALA A 93 -3.32 3.87 15.73
C ALA A 93 -2.07 4.46 16.41
N ILE A 94 -0.89 4.39 15.77
CA ILE A 94 0.37 4.95 16.29
C ILE A 94 0.27 6.45 16.52
N VAL A 95 -0.28 7.17 15.51
CA VAL A 95 -0.38 8.64 15.52
C VAL A 95 -1.60 9.11 16.30
N LYS A 96 -2.54 8.22 16.62
CA LYS A 96 -3.86 8.51 17.23
C LYS A 96 -4.67 9.53 16.41
N ASN A 97 -4.54 9.46 15.10
CA ASN A 97 -5.25 10.31 14.18
C ASN A 97 -5.87 9.46 13.06
N PRO A 98 -7.21 9.41 12.91
CA PRO A 98 -7.87 8.62 11.87
C PRO A 98 -7.60 9.13 10.45
N LEU A 99 -6.97 10.29 10.30
CA LEU A 99 -6.57 10.91 9.03
C LEU A 99 -5.08 10.69 8.70
N ALA A 100 -4.36 9.93 9.52
CA ALA A 100 -2.96 9.64 9.23
C ALA A 100 -2.84 8.64 8.08
N ASP A 101 -2.01 8.99 7.09
CA ASP A 101 -1.60 8.14 5.99
C ASP A 101 -0.24 7.50 6.33
N PRO A 102 0.07 6.28 5.91
CA PRO A 102 1.39 5.66 6.10
C PRO A 102 2.55 6.52 5.60
N TYR A 103 2.32 7.34 4.59
CA TYR A 103 3.31 8.23 4.01
C TYR A 103 3.62 9.49 4.86
N ILE A 104 2.74 9.87 5.80
CA ILE A 104 2.93 11.08 6.61
C ILE A 104 4.17 11.00 7.53
N LEU A 105 4.65 9.80 7.80
CA LEU A 105 5.86 9.55 8.57
C LEU A 105 7.16 9.68 7.74
N GLY A 106 7.07 10.26 6.55
CA GLY A 106 8.21 10.57 5.70
C GLY A 106 8.64 9.46 4.72
N ILE A 107 8.08 8.26 4.84
CA ILE A 107 8.47 7.09 4.05
C ILE A 107 8.45 7.40 2.53
N SER A 108 7.43 8.12 2.06
CA SER A 108 7.31 8.51 0.65
C SER A 108 8.42 9.46 0.18
N SER A 109 8.80 10.41 1.04
CA SER A 109 9.84 11.39 0.68
C SER A 109 11.22 10.73 0.59
N GLY A 110 11.49 9.75 1.46
CA GLY A 110 12.70 8.92 1.36
C GLY A 110 12.71 8.07 0.09
N ALA A 111 11.57 7.44 -0.23
CA ALA A 111 11.42 6.69 -1.47
C ALA A 111 11.62 7.58 -2.72
N SER A 112 11.02 8.76 -2.73
CA SER A 112 11.16 9.73 -3.81
C SER A 112 12.62 10.20 -3.98
N LEU A 113 13.32 10.50 -2.89
CA LEU A 113 14.74 10.85 -2.93
C LEU A 113 15.60 9.70 -3.48
N GLY A 114 15.34 8.46 -3.02
CA GLY A 114 16.01 7.27 -3.53
C GLY A 114 15.80 7.06 -5.02
N ALA A 115 14.55 7.14 -5.50
CA ALA A 115 14.23 7.02 -6.92
C ALA A 115 14.83 8.16 -7.76
N THR A 116 14.75 9.41 -7.28
CA THR A 116 15.33 10.58 -7.96
C THR A 116 16.84 10.44 -8.11
N SER A 117 17.52 9.99 -7.04
CA SER A 117 18.95 9.75 -7.07
C SER A 117 19.34 8.61 -8.03
N ALA A 118 18.53 7.56 -8.09
CA ALA A 118 18.75 6.46 -9.02
C ALA A 118 18.55 6.89 -10.47
N ILE A 119 17.45 7.58 -10.79
CA ILE A 119 17.10 7.98 -12.16
C ILE A 119 18.05 9.04 -12.71
N LEU A 120 18.39 10.06 -11.93
CA LEU A 120 19.17 11.20 -12.42
C LEU A 120 20.67 11.04 -12.23
N LEU A 121 21.10 10.39 -11.14
CA LEU A 121 22.52 10.22 -10.82
C LEU A 121 23.04 8.81 -11.09
N GLY A 122 22.17 7.87 -11.46
CA GLY A 122 22.54 6.47 -11.70
C GLY A 122 22.95 5.72 -10.42
N ILE A 123 22.61 6.25 -9.23
CA ILE A 123 22.95 5.61 -7.95
C ILE A 123 22.23 4.26 -7.86
N GLY A 124 22.99 3.19 -7.60
CA GLY A 124 22.43 1.85 -7.50
C GLY A 124 22.29 1.11 -8.84
N ALA A 125 22.78 1.64 -9.96
CA ALA A 125 22.69 0.98 -11.27
C ALA A 125 23.32 -0.44 -11.28
N SER A 126 24.28 -0.71 -10.41
CA SER A 126 24.89 -2.03 -10.21
C SER A 126 23.96 -3.05 -9.49
N LEU A 127 22.84 -2.61 -8.92
CA LEU A 127 21.89 -3.46 -8.19
C LEU A 127 20.95 -4.26 -9.12
N GLY A 128 21.09 -4.10 -10.42
CA GLY A 128 20.32 -4.85 -11.41
C GLY A 128 19.19 -4.06 -12.07
N PRO A 129 18.32 -4.75 -12.85
CA PRO A 129 17.33 -4.08 -13.72
C PRO A 129 16.32 -3.20 -12.98
N ASN A 130 15.97 -3.52 -11.74
CA ASN A 130 15.02 -2.75 -10.93
C ASN A 130 15.72 -1.86 -9.88
N PHE A 131 16.89 -1.30 -10.23
CA PHE A 131 17.68 -0.48 -9.30
C PHE A 131 16.94 0.76 -8.80
N VAL A 132 16.02 1.32 -9.57
CA VAL A 132 15.18 2.45 -9.15
C VAL A 132 14.25 2.03 -8.00
N GLY A 133 13.58 0.90 -8.13
CA GLY A 133 12.73 0.34 -7.07
C GLY A 133 13.53 0.01 -5.81
N ILE A 134 14.71 -0.62 -5.96
CA ILE A 134 15.62 -0.94 -4.85
C ILE A 134 16.06 0.34 -4.13
N SER A 135 16.47 1.36 -4.88
CA SER A 135 16.91 2.64 -4.31
C SER A 135 15.77 3.37 -3.58
N ALA A 136 14.55 3.31 -4.14
CA ALA A 136 13.36 3.83 -3.49
C ALA A 136 13.02 3.07 -2.19
N PHE A 137 13.09 1.75 -2.20
CA PHE A 137 12.93 0.91 -1.00
C PHE A 137 13.95 1.29 0.08
N ILE A 138 15.23 1.36 -0.27
CA ILE A 138 16.30 1.74 0.65
C ILE A 138 16.04 3.14 1.21
N GLY A 139 15.71 4.11 0.36
CA GLY A 139 15.39 5.47 0.77
C GLY A 139 14.23 5.54 1.76
N ALA A 140 13.15 4.80 1.49
CA ALA A 140 11.99 4.68 2.39
C ALA A 140 12.39 4.10 3.75
N PHE A 141 13.15 3.02 3.75
CA PHE A 141 13.54 2.29 4.96
C PHE A 141 14.55 3.09 5.80
N VAL A 142 15.56 3.68 5.16
CA VAL A 142 16.56 4.54 5.84
C VAL A 142 15.88 5.76 6.47
N LEU A 143 14.93 6.38 5.76
CA LEU A 143 14.20 7.51 6.33
C LEU A 143 13.35 7.10 7.54
N SER A 144 12.72 5.93 7.50
CA SER A 144 11.98 5.41 8.65
C SER A 144 12.87 5.18 9.86
N LEU A 145 14.08 4.64 9.66
CA LEU A 145 15.10 4.52 10.72
C LEU A 145 15.51 5.88 11.26
N ALA A 146 15.72 6.88 10.38
CA ALA A 146 16.07 8.23 10.77
C ALA A 146 14.95 8.90 11.59
N VAL A 147 13.69 8.71 11.21
CA VAL A 147 12.52 9.18 11.97
C VAL A 147 12.51 8.57 13.37
N LEU A 148 12.71 7.26 13.46
CA LEU A 148 12.79 6.57 14.75
C LEU A 148 13.96 7.09 15.60
N PHE A 149 15.12 7.25 15.01
CA PHE A 149 16.30 7.76 15.70
C PHE A 149 16.06 9.17 16.25
N ILE A 150 15.61 10.10 15.40
CA ILE A 150 15.35 11.49 15.80
C ILE A 150 14.23 11.59 16.83
N SER A 151 13.15 10.82 16.68
CA SER A 151 12.04 10.84 17.63
C SER A 151 12.42 10.33 19.03
N ASN A 152 13.49 9.56 19.15
CA ASN A 152 14.04 9.06 20.41
C ASN A 152 15.09 10.00 21.04
N LEU A 153 15.62 10.97 20.29
CA LEU A 153 16.55 11.96 20.85
C LEU A 153 15.82 12.79 21.91
N GLY A 154 16.45 12.93 23.08
CA GLY A 154 15.85 13.67 24.20
C GLY A 154 14.73 12.94 24.94
N GLY A 155 14.70 11.60 24.91
CA GLY A 155 13.80 10.77 25.69
C GLY A 155 12.85 9.93 24.86
N ARG A 156 11.86 9.27 25.50
CA ARG A 156 10.94 8.34 24.84
C ARG A 156 10.15 9.02 23.73
N SER A 157 10.07 8.35 22.57
CA SER A 157 9.25 8.82 21.44
C SER A 157 7.75 8.68 21.78
N ASN A 158 7.00 9.69 21.36
CA ASN A 158 5.53 9.68 21.36
C ASN A 158 5.00 10.00 19.96
N SER A 159 3.68 9.93 19.78
CA SER A 159 3.03 10.16 18.48
C SER A 159 3.39 11.52 17.86
N MET A 160 3.50 12.58 18.68
CA MET A 160 3.82 13.94 18.22
C MET A 160 5.28 14.03 17.73
N LYS A 161 6.25 13.47 18.48
CA LYS A 161 7.66 13.44 18.08
C LYS A 161 7.86 12.69 16.77
N LEU A 162 7.18 11.56 16.59
CA LEU A 162 7.22 10.79 15.33
C LEU A 162 6.71 11.60 14.15
N LEU A 163 5.57 12.28 14.30
CA LEU A 163 5.01 13.16 13.27
C LEU A 163 5.97 14.30 12.91
N LEU A 164 6.45 15.05 13.91
CA LEU A 164 7.34 16.17 13.69
C LEU A 164 8.66 15.75 13.04
N ALA A 165 9.25 14.64 13.49
CA ALA A 165 10.46 14.07 12.87
C ALA A 165 10.20 13.66 11.42
N GLY A 166 9.08 13.00 11.14
CA GLY A 166 8.67 12.62 9.79
C GLY A 166 8.49 13.82 8.86
N MET A 167 7.82 14.86 9.32
CA MET A 167 7.60 16.09 8.55
C MET A 167 8.92 16.83 8.29
N ALA A 168 9.78 16.98 9.30
CA ALA A 168 11.08 17.64 9.15
C ALA A 168 11.98 16.90 8.17
N LEU A 169 12.12 15.58 8.31
CA LEU A 169 12.90 14.76 7.40
C LEU A 169 12.32 14.72 5.98
N SER A 170 10.99 14.76 5.84
CA SER A 170 10.33 14.88 4.53
C SER A 170 10.72 16.16 3.82
N ALA A 171 10.76 17.29 4.54
CA ALA A 171 11.20 18.56 3.99
C ALA A 171 12.66 18.52 3.53
N VAL A 172 13.53 17.89 4.32
CA VAL A 172 14.96 17.68 3.94
C VAL A 172 15.05 16.82 2.67
N CYS A 173 14.37 15.66 2.62
CA CYS A 173 14.40 14.80 1.42
C CYS A 173 13.86 15.53 0.18
N SER A 174 12.79 16.31 0.32
CA SER A 174 12.21 17.10 -0.77
C SER A 174 13.17 18.16 -1.27
N ALA A 175 13.89 18.83 -0.37
CA ALA A 175 14.93 19.81 -0.72
C ALA A 175 16.07 19.16 -1.51
N PHE A 176 16.58 18.00 -1.05
CA PHE A 176 17.62 17.26 -1.78
C PHE A 176 17.12 16.72 -3.12
N SER A 177 15.91 16.21 -3.21
CA SER A 177 15.31 15.77 -4.49
C SER A 177 15.23 16.94 -5.49
N SER A 178 14.75 18.11 -5.04
CA SER A 178 14.68 19.32 -5.87
C SER A 178 16.06 19.79 -6.31
N PHE A 179 17.06 19.73 -5.42
CA PHE A 179 18.45 20.05 -5.73
C PHE A 179 18.99 19.14 -6.85
N ILE A 180 18.80 17.82 -6.71
CA ILE A 180 19.25 16.84 -7.73
C ILE A 180 18.58 17.11 -9.08
N VAL A 181 17.26 17.33 -9.08
CA VAL A 181 16.49 17.64 -10.30
C VAL A 181 17.00 18.90 -10.98
N TYR A 182 17.27 19.95 -10.19
CA TYR A 182 17.76 21.22 -10.72
C TYR A 182 19.16 21.07 -11.38
N PHE A 183 20.08 20.38 -10.73
CA PHE A 183 21.46 20.23 -11.23
C PHE A 183 21.62 19.19 -12.34
N ALA A 184 20.78 18.16 -12.38
CA ALA A 184 20.88 17.10 -13.38
C ALA A 184 20.59 17.59 -14.81
N ASN A 185 19.79 18.65 -14.96
CA ASN A 185 19.37 19.25 -16.25
C ASN A 185 19.01 18.20 -17.32
N ASN A 186 18.37 17.10 -16.89
CA ASN A 186 18.03 15.96 -17.74
C ASN A 186 16.51 15.87 -17.90
N LYS A 187 15.98 16.28 -19.08
CA LYS A 187 14.53 16.31 -19.35
C LYS A 187 13.90 14.93 -19.35
N GLU A 188 14.56 13.92 -19.89
CA GLU A 188 14.08 12.53 -19.93
C GLU A 188 14.02 11.92 -18.54
N GLY A 189 15.04 12.17 -17.73
CA GLY A 189 15.07 11.76 -16.32
C GLY A 189 13.96 12.42 -15.51
N MET A 190 13.69 13.73 -15.73
CA MET A 190 12.58 14.43 -15.07
C MET A 190 11.22 13.84 -15.46
N GLN A 191 11.03 13.48 -16.72
CA GLN A 191 9.82 12.79 -17.18
C GLN A 191 9.69 11.40 -16.56
N SER A 192 10.78 10.66 -16.47
CA SER A 192 10.82 9.33 -15.82
C SER A 192 10.44 9.41 -14.33
N ILE A 193 10.94 10.42 -13.61
CA ILE A 193 10.54 10.66 -12.22
C ILE A 193 9.04 10.97 -12.12
N ALA A 194 8.52 11.81 -13.00
CA ALA A 194 7.09 12.15 -13.00
C ALA A 194 6.22 10.89 -13.18
N TYR A 195 6.57 10.03 -14.14
CA TYR A 195 5.86 8.75 -14.33
C TYR A 195 6.01 7.82 -13.13
N TRP A 196 7.21 7.72 -12.55
CA TRP A 196 7.44 6.89 -11.38
C TRP A 196 6.62 7.34 -10.17
N LEU A 197 6.49 8.67 -9.96
CA LEU A 197 5.67 9.25 -8.89
C LEU A 197 4.17 9.02 -9.09
N MET A 198 3.71 8.79 -10.33
CA MET A 198 2.31 8.47 -10.62
C MET A 198 1.94 7.03 -10.28
N GLY A 199 2.93 6.14 -10.12
CA GLY A 199 2.74 4.72 -9.80
C GLY A 199 2.17 3.89 -10.94
N SER A 200 2.64 2.66 -11.07
CA SER A 200 2.17 1.70 -12.08
C SER A 200 2.33 0.27 -11.61
N LEU A 201 1.36 -0.57 -11.91
CA LEU A 201 1.41 -2.02 -11.65
C LEU A 201 1.81 -2.82 -12.90
N ALA A 202 2.07 -2.16 -14.03
CA ALA A 202 2.34 -2.81 -15.31
C ALA A 202 3.63 -3.63 -15.34
N GLY A 203 4.58 -3.33 -14.47
CA GLY A 203 5.87 -4.02 -14.36
C GLY A 203 5.87 -5.30 -13.52
N ALA A 204 4.71 -5.77 -13.04
CA ALA A 204 4.61 -6.93 -12.15
C ALA A 204 5.16 -8.21 -12.75
N LYS A 205 6.00 -8.95 -11.98
CA LYS A 205 6.61 -10.21 -12.39
C LYS A 205 6.50 -11.24 -11.26
N TRP A 206 6.40 -12.52 -11.62
CA TRP A 206 6.28 -13.62 -10.66
C TRP A 206 7.47 -13.74 -9.70
N ASN A 207 8.69 -13.54 -10.20
CA ASN A 207 9.90 -13.59 -9.37
C ASN A 207 9.92 -12.50 -8.27
N GLU A 208 9.40 -11.31 -8.55
CA GLU A 208 9.26 -10.25 -7.56
C GLU A 208 8.15 -10.56 -6.56
N LEU A 209 7.02 -11.10 -7.05
CA LEU A 209 5.90 -11.52 -6.21
C LEU A 209 6.30 -12.62 -5.22
N ALA A 210 7.21 -13.53 -5.61
CA ALA A 210 7.71 -14.57 -4.72
C ALA A 210 8.38 -14.02 -3.45
N VAL A 211 8.92 -12.80 -3.50
CA VAL A 211 9.51 -12.10 -2.34
C VAL A 211 8.48 -11.21 -1.65
N ILE A 212 7.70 -10.45 -2.42
CA ILE A 212 6.77 -9.44 -1.89
C ILE A 212 5.60 -10.11 -1.15
N ALA A 213 5.02 -11.18 -1.72
CA ALA A 213 3.84 -11.82 -1.15
C ALA A 213 4.06 -12.36 0.26
N PRO A 214 5.12 -13.17 0.54
CA PRO A 214 5.38 -13.64 1.90
C PRO A 214 5.56 -12.49 2.90
N VAL A 215 6.29 -11.45 2.53
CA VAL A 215 6.54 -10.31 3.41
C VAL A 215 5.23 -9.60 3.78
N ILE A 216 4.40 -9.28 2.80
CA ILE A 216 3.12 -8.61 3.06
C ILE A 216 2.19 -9.50 3.87
N ILE A 217 2.04 -10.78 3.49
CA ILE A 217 1.12 -11.71 4.18
C ILE A 217 1.55 -11.92 5.64
N VAL A 218 2.84 -12.21 5.88
CA VAL A 218 3.37 -12.41 7.24
C VAL A 218 3.20 -11.15 8.08
N SER A 219 3.50 -9.97 7.52
CA SER A 219 3.34 -8.69 8.22
C SER A 219 1.88 -8.38 8.56
N VAL A 220 0.95 -8.63 7.65
CA VAL A 220 -0.50 -8.44 7.88
C VAL A 220 -1.00 -9.39 8.97
N LEU A 221 -0.61 -10.67 8.92
CA LEU A 221 -0.95 -11.67 9.95
C LEU A 221 -0.35 -11.26 11.30
N PHE A 222 0.90 -10.82 11.32
CA PHE A 222 1.53 -10.29 12.54
C PHE A 222 0.70 -9.14 13.12
N PHE A 223 0.35 -8.12 12.35
CA PHE A 223 -0.45 -7.00 12.84
C PHE A 223 -1.83 -7.42 13.34
N TRP A 224 -2.45 -8.43 12.74
CA TRP A 224 -3.71 -8.96 13.22
C TRP A 224 -3.58 -9.57 14.62
N THR A 225 -2.49 -10.29 14.90
CA THR A 225 -2.21 -10.81 16.27
C THR A 225 -2.01 -9.68 17.28
N GLN A 226 -1.57 -8.51 16.85
CA GLN A 226 -1.31 -7.34 17.70
C GLN A 226 -2.55 -6.48 17.98
N SER A 227 -3.74 -6.91 17.59
CA SER A 227 -4.99 -6.15 17.70
C SER A 227 -5.26 -5.62 19.12
N ARG A 228 -4.88 -6.35 20.18
CA ARG A 228 -5.04 -5.92 21.58
C ARG A 228 -4.16 -4.72 21.91
N VAL A 229 -2.89 -4.75 21.51
CA VAL A 229 -1.95 -3.64 21.74
C VAL A 229 -2.35 -2.42 20.93
N LEU A 230 -2.82 -2.61 19.69
CA LEU A 230 -3.33 -1.53 18.85
C LEU A 230 -4.59 -0.88 19.46
N ASN A 231 -5.48 -1.67 20.05
CA ASN A 231 -6.64 -1.14 20.78
C ASN A 231 -6.20 -0.32 22.01
N LEU A 232 -5.15 -0.76 22.73
CA LEU A 232 -4.57 -0.01 23.86
C LEU A 232 -3.94 1.32 23.39
N MET A 233 -3.33 1.37 22.20
CA MET A 233 -2.79 2.61 21.65
C MET A 233 -3.85 3.70 21.47
N LEU A 234 -5.09 3.32 21.17
CA LEU A 234 -6.20 4.30 21.07
C LEU A 234 -6.56 4.94 22.39
N LEU A 235 -6.39 4.21 23.52
CA LEU A 235 -6.71 4.69 24.86
C LEU A 235 -5.66 5.69 25.39
N GLY A 236 -4.48 5.73 24.81
CA GLY A 236 -3.40 6.60 25.20
C GLY A 236 -2.31 5.93 26.03
N ASP A 237 -1.17 6.61 26.10
CA ASP A 237 0.05 6.07 26.71
C ASP A 237 -0.10 5.88 28.22
N GLU A 238 -0.68 6.88 28.90
CA GLU A 238 -0.90 6.83 30.36
C GLU A 238 -1.80 5.65 30.75
N THR A 239 -2.91 5.47 30.00
CA THR A 239 -3.82 4.36 30.22
C THR A 239 -3.14 3.01 29.94
N ALA A 240 -2.36 2.91 28.88
CA ALA A 240 -1.65 1.67 28.55
C ALA A 240 -0.61 1.28 29.61
N ILE A 241 0.13 2.27 30.13
CA ILE A 241 1.10 2.06 31.22
C ILE A 241 0.40 1.58 32.50
N THR A 242 -0.74 2.18 32.88
CA THR A 242 -1.51 1.73 34.04
C THR A 242 -2.05 0.32 33.87
N MET A 243 -2.28 -0.12 32.62
CA MET A 243 -2.64 -1.49 32.26
C MET A 243 -1.43 -2.44 32.10
N GLY A 244 -0.21 -1.97 32.43
CA GLY A 244 1.02 -2.77 32.41
C GLY A 244 1.68 -2.91 31.02
N THR A 245 1.28 -2.10 30.02
CA THR A 245 1.83 -2.19 28.66
C THR A 245 2.59 -0.91 28.30
N ASP A 246 3.92 -1.03 28.04
CA ASP A 246 4.72 0.08 27.50
C ASP A 246 4.64 0.08 25.97
N LEU A 247 3.96 1.08 25.42
CA LEU A 247 3.71 1.20 23.96
C LEU A 247 4.93 1.66 23.16
N HIS A 248 6.01 2.09 23.81
CA HIS A 248 7.18 2.66 23.13
C HIS A 248 7.84 1.67 22.15
N LEU A 249 8.17 0.47 22.60
CA LEU A 249 8.79 -0.57 21.77
C LEU A 249 7.83 -1.05 20.66
N TYR A 250 6.55 -1.20 20.97
CA TYR A 250 5.56 -1.59 19.96
C TYR A 250 5.46 -0.58 18.81
N ARG A 251 5.49 0.72 19.10
CA ARG A 251 5.50 1.76 18.06
C ARG A 251 6.70 1.64 17.14
N GLN A 252 7.88 1.40 17.69
CA GLN A 252 9.10 1.24 16.89
C GLN A 252 8.99 0.05 15.93
N TRP A 253 8.62 -1.12 16.44
CA TRP A 253 8.46 -2.31 15.62
C TRP A 253 7.34 -2.17 14.58
N TYR A 254 6.22 -1.57 14.96
CA TYR A 254 5.11 -1.38 14.03
C TYR A 254 5.47 -0.40 12.90
N LEU A 255 6.22 0.63 13.22
CA LEU A 255 6.72 1.57 12.20
C LEU A 255 7.71 0.90 11.27
N LEU A 256 8.64 0.10 11.77
CA LEU A 256 9.60 -0.65 10.96
C LEU A 256 8.92 -1.65 10.03
N ILE A 257 7.97 -2.45 10.54
CA ILE A 257 7.24 -3.40 9.72
C ILE A 257 6.36 -2.68 8.69
N SER A 258 5.72 -1.58 9.05
CA SER A 258 4.97 -0.75 8.10
C SER A 258 5.87 -0.17 7.02
N SER A 259 7.08 0.29 7.37
CA SER A 259 8.04 0.81 6.38
C SER A 259 8.55 -0.28 5.43
N LEU A 260 8.64 -1.52 5.89
CA LEU A 260 8.97 -2.66 5.05
C LEU A 260 7.86 -2.93 4.01
N ILE A 261 6.58 -2.96 4.44
CA ILE A 261 5.44 -3.14 3.54
C ILE A 261 5.37 -2.01 2.51
N VAL A 262 5.42 -0.76 2.98
CA VAL A 262 5.35 0.42 2.12
C VAL A 262 6.56 0.47 1.18
N GLY A 263 7.75 0.12 1.67
CA GLY A 263 8.96 0.03 0.87
C GLY A 263 8.82 -0.98 -0.29
N PHE A 264 8.29 -2.18 -0.03
CA PHE A 264 8.02 -3.16 -1.08
C PHE A 264 6.92 -2.71 -2.04
N ALA A 265 5.89 -2.02 -1.55
CA ALA A 265 4.87 -1.43 -2.42
C ALA A 265 5.49 -0.41 -3.38
N VAL A 266 6.34 0.48 -2.87
CA VAL A 266 7.03 1.50 -3.68
C VAL A 266 8.06 0.88 -4.63
N TYR A 267 8.79 -0.15 -4.18
CA TYR A 267 9.71 -0.93 -5.02
C TYR A 267 9.03 -1.48 -6.27
N ALA A 268 7.84 -2.07 -6.10
CA ALA A 268 7.14 -2.79 -7.16
C ALA A 268 6.24 -1.92 -8.03
N ALA A 269 5.71 -0.83 -7.47
CA ALA A 269 4.64 -0.06 -8.14
C ALA A 269 4.84 1.46 -8.14
N GLY A 270 5.95 1.98 -7.58
CA GLY A 270 6.10 3.41 -7.38
C GLY A 270 5.12 3.94 -6.32
N MET A 271 4.77 5.22 -6.41
CA MET A 271 3.97 5.88 -5.38
C MET A 271 2.47 5.62 -5.55
N ILE A 272 1.83 5.02 -4.55
CA ILE A 272 0.37 4.79 -4.51
C ILE A 272 -0.18 5.34 -3.20
N GLY A 273 -0.73 6.55 -3.23
CA GLY A 273 -1.31 7.22 -2.05
C GLY A 273 -2.78 6.87 -1.79
N PHE A 274 -3.35 7.46 -0.74
CA PHE A 274 -4.76 7.42 -0.34
C PHE A 274 -5.34 6.07 0.09
N VAL A 275 -4.82 4.93 -0.33
CA VAL A 275 -5.35 3.60 0.04
C VAL A 275 -5.31 3.42 1.55
N GLY A 276 -4.15 3.71 2.17
CA GLY A 276 -3.97 3.62 3.62
C GLY A 276 -4.75 4.67 4.43
N LEU A 277 -5.20 5.74 3.79
CA LEU A 277 -6.02 6.77 4.41
C LEU A 277 -7.50 6.41 4.40
N ILE A 278 -8.01 6.07 3.21
CA ILE A 278 -9.45 5.95 2.95
C ILE A 278 -10.00 4.62 3.45
N ILE A 279 -9.34 3.52 3.10
CA ILE A 279 -9.86 2.18 3.39
C ILE A 279 -10.06 1.94 4.88
N PRO A 280 -9.07 2.20 5.77
CA PRO A 280 -9.29 2.06 7.21
C PRO A 280 -10.38 2.98 7.75
N HIS A 281 -10.46 4.19 7.22
CA HIS A 281 -11.47 5.16 7.66
C HIS A 281 -12.89 4.67 7.32
N VAL A 282 -13.11 4.24 6.07
CA VAL A 282 -14.39 3.67 5.62
C VAL A 282 -14.74 2.43 6.43
N MET A 283 -13.80 1.51 6.62
CA MET A 283 -14.04 0.28 7.37
C MET A 283 -14.36 0.54 8.84
N ARG A 284 -13.73 1.55 9.45
CA ARG A 284 -14.03 1.97 10.82
C ARG A 284 -15.46 2.51 10.97
N MET A 285 -16.00 3.14 9.93
CA MET A 285 -17.41 3.60 9.95
C MET A 285 -18.41 2.45 10.01
N PHE A 286 -18.08 1.29 9.42
CA PHE A 286 -18.97 0.13 9.38
C PHE A 286 -18.75 -0.83 10.55
N LEU A 287 -17.50 -1.08 10.95
CA LEU A 287 -17.11 -2.11 11.90
C LEU A 287 -16.73 -1.57 13.28
N GLY A 288 -16.53 -0.25 13.40
CA GLY A 288 -16.03 0.38 14.61
C GLY A 288 -14.49 0.35 14.71
N PRO A 289 -13.93 0.80 15.86
CA PRO A 289 -12.49 0.98 16.02
C PRO A 289 -11.73 -0.31 16.43
N ASP A 290 -12.41 -1.43 16.67
CA ASP A 290 -11.77 -2.67 17.12
C ASP A 290 -10.84 -3.26 16.05
N HIS A 291 -9.54 -3.23 16.31
CA HIS A 291 -8.50 -3.71 15.38
C HIS A 291 -8.61 -5.19 15.04
N LYS A 292 -9.22 -6.02 15.90
CA LYS A 292 -9.46 -7.44 15.61
C LYS A 292 -10.33 -7.65 14.38
N LYS A 293 -11.28 -6.72 14.14
CA LYS A 293 -12.19 -6.71 12.99
C LYS A 293 -11.68 -5.80 11.88
N LEU A 294 -11.10 -4.66 12.26
CA LEU A 294 -10.70 -3.62 11.33
C LEU A 294 -9.55 -4.07 10.41
N ILE A 295 -8.54 -4.77 10.95
CA ILE A 295 -7.36 -5.20 10.17
C ILE A 295 -7.74 -6.15 9.04
N PRO A 296 -8.39 -7.32 9.27
CA PRO A 296 -8.70 -8.25 8.20
C PRO A 296 -9.70 -7.69 7.18
N ALA A 297 -10.67 -6.90 7.64
CA ALA A 297 -11.61 -6.25 6.73
C ALA A 297 -10.94 -5.18 5.86
N SER A 298 -10.05 -4.34 6.43
CA SER A 298 -9.28 -3.35 5.67
C SER A 298 -8.33 -4.01 4.68
N ALA A 299 -7.71 -5.13 5.05
CA ALA A 299 -6.86 -5.91 4.15
C ALA A 299 -7.60 -6.36 2.90
N LEU A 300 -8.77 -6.99 3.06
CA LEU A 300 -9.58 -7.48 1.95
C LEU A 300 -10.14 -6.33 1.10
N VAL A 301 -10.69 -5.29 1.72
CA VAL A 301 -11.26 -4.14 0.99
C VAL A 301 -10.16 -3.35 0.27
N GLY A 302 -8.97 -3.21 0.87
CA GLY A 302 -7.81 -2.60 0.21
C GLY A 302 -7.38 -3.39 -1.03
N ALA A 303 -7.33 -4.72 -0.94
CA ALA A 303 -7.04 -5.59 -2.07
C ALA A 303 -8.08 -5.43 -3.19
N ILE A 304 -9.38 -5.50 -2.86
CA ILE A 304 -10.48 -5.31 -3.81
C ILE A 304 -10.39 -3.95 -4.48
N PHE A 305 -10.20 -2.89 -3.70
CA PHE A 305 -10.14 -1.52 -4.19
C PHE A 305 -9.03 -1.34 -5.22
N LEU A 306 -7.82 -1.83 -4.92
CA LEU A 306 -6.69 -1.65 -5.82
C LEU A 306 -6.80 -2.51 -7.08
N VAL A 307 -7.34 -3.73 -6.98
CA VAL A 307 -7.65 -4.58 -8.15
C VAL A 307 -8.67 -3.90 -9.08
N ILE A 308 -9.73 -3.32 -8.51
CA ILE A 308 -10.73 -2.59 -9.31
C ILE A 308 -10.12 -1.34 -9.94
N CYS A 309 -9.36 -0.55 -9.20
CA CYS A 309 -8.68 0.63 -9.73
C CYS A 309 -7.72 0.27 -10.87
N ASP A 310 -6.94 -0.80 -10.73
CA ASP A 310 -6.06 -1.29 -11.80
C ASP A 310 -6.84 -1.70 -13.06
N GLY A 311 -7.95 -2.42 -12.89
CA GLY A 311 -8.83 -2.77 -14.01
C GLY A 311 -9.39 -1.54 -14.72
N LEU A 312 -9.84 -0.54 -13.97
CA LEU A 312 -10.34 0.73 -14.52
C LEU A 312 -9.25 1.50 -15.27
N CYS A 313 -8.02 1.55 -14.75
CA CYS A 313 -6.89 2.22 -15.42
C CYS A 313 -6.60 1.67 -16.82
N ARG A 314 -6.94 0.40 -17.07
CA ARG A 314 -6.73 -0.26 -18.37
C ARG A 314 -7.84 -0.01 -19.40
N ILE A 315 -8.98 0.56 -19.01
CA ILE A 315 -10.15 0.73 -19.88
C ILE A 315 -10.63 2.19 -20.03
N ILE A 316 -10.26 3.09 -19.10
CA ILE A 316 -10.75 4.48 -19.10
C ILE A 316 -10.27 5.23 -20.34
N ILE A 317 -9.03 5.04 -20.74
CA ILE A 317 -8.45 5.70 -21.91
C ILE A 317 -8.17 4.64 -22.99
N PRO A 318 -8.76 4.76 -24.19
CA PRO A 318 -8.46 3.82 -25.28
C PRO A 318 -6.97 3.85 -25.66
N HIS A 319 -6.39 2.70 -25.86
CA HIS A 319 -5.00 2.47 -26.30
C HIS A 319 -3.87 2.98 -25.39
N THR A 320 -4.19 3.52 -24.21
CA THR A 320 -3.20 3.89 -23.19
C THR A 320 -3.63 3.42 -21.81
N GLU A 321 -2.66 3.26 -20.92
CA GLU A 321 -2.93 2.93 -19.52
C GLU A 321 -2.80 4.19 -18.66
N LEU A 322 -3.82 4.48 -17.86
CA LEU A 322 -3.75 5.54 -16.87
C LEU A 322 -2.88 5.09 -15.69
N PRO A 323 -1.89 5.89 -15.24
CA PRO A 323 -1.17 5.58 -14.00
C PRO A 323 -2.13 5.47 -12.81
N ILE A 324 -1.96 4.42 -12.02
CA ILE A 324 -2.93 4.06 -10.97
C ILE A 324 -3.04 5.11 -9.88
N GLY A 325 -1.94 5.78 -9.53
CA GLY A 325 -1.93 6.84 -8.53
C GLY A 325 -2.78 8.05 -8.92
N ILE A 326 -2.89 8.35 -10.22
CA ILE A 326 -3.79 9.41 -10.70
C ILE A 326 -5.24 9.06 -10.40
N LEU A 327 -5.69 7.87 -10.81
CA LEU A 327 -7.07 7.43 -10.58
C LEU A 327 -7.42 7.39 -9.10
N ILE A 328 -6.52 6.82 -8.29
CA ILE A 328 -6.75 6.73 -6.84
C ILE A 328 -6.79 8.12 -6.21
N SER A 329 -5.95 9.05 -6.63
CA SER A 329 -5.96 10.43 -6.12
C SER A 329 -7.23 11.18 -6.54
N MET A 330 -7.70 10.98 -7.78
CA MET A 330 -8.95 11.59 -8.27
C MET A 330 -10.18 11.12 -7.50
N ILE A 331 -10.21 9.86 -7.07
CA ILE A 331 -11.29 9.31 -6.23
C ILE A 331 -11.04 9.65 -4.76
N GLY A 332 -9.80 9.54 -4.32
CA GLY A 332 -9.40 9.59 -2.94
C GLY A 332 -9.50 10.98 -2.33
N ALA A 333 -9.00 12.00 -3.02
CA ALA A 333 -9.00 13.35 -2.47
C ALA A 333 -10.44 13.91 -2.26
N PRO A 334 -11.38 13.79 -3.22
CA PRO A 334 -12.77 14.21 -2.97
C PRO A 334 -13.46 13.38 -1.89
N CYS A 335 -13.22 12.06 -1.86
CA CYS A 335 -13.76 11.19 -0.82
C CYS A 335 -13.27 11.62 0.56
N PHE A 336 -11.98 11.92 0.69
CA PHE A 336 -11.38 12.40 1.92
C PHE A 336 -11.96 13.74 2.38
N ILE A 337 -12.09 14.72 1.47
CA ILE A 337 -12.72 16.02 1.76
C ILE A 337 -14.16 15.82 2.24
N TYR A 338 -14.94 14.98 1.56
CA TYR A 338 -16.32 14.67 1.97
C TYR A 338 -16.38 14.06 3.37
N LEU A 339 -15.50 13.11 3.66
CA LEU A 339 -15.43 12.47 4.97
C LEU A 339 -15.03 13.47 6.06
N MET A 340 -14.10 14.38 5.75
CA MET A 340 -13.65 15.42 6.65
C MET A 340 -14.77 16.40 7.03
N ILE A 341 -15.62 16.79 6.10
CA ILE A 341 -16.71 17.75 6.34
C ILE A 341 -17.85 17.11 7.15
N LYS A 342 -18.11 15.82 6.94
CA LYS A 342 -19.34 15.17 7.44
C LYS A 342 -19.26 14.67 8.89
N ARG A 343 -18.08 14.61 9.53
CA ARG A 343 -17.91 14.09 10.90
C ARG A 343 -16.94 14.90 11.74
N THR A 344 -17.32 15.09 13.01
CA THR A 344 -16.44 15.53 14.08
C THR A 344 -15.43 14.44 14.39
N TYR A 345 -14.13 14.77 14.38
CA TYR A 345 -13.03 13.83 14.47
C TYR A 345 -12.64 13.54 15.92
N GLY A 346 -12.86 12.29 16.39
CA GLY A 346 -12.33 11.79 17.65
C GLY A 346 -12.34 10.26 17.69
N PHE A 347 -11.30 9.64 18.27
CA PHE A 347 -11.36 8.25 18.68
C PHE A 347 -12.22 8.16 19.97
N GLY A 348 -13.56 8.13 19.83
CA GLY A 348 -14.47 7.81 20.94
C GLY A 348 -15.01 9.01 21.75
N GLY A 349 -15.25 10.15 21.14
CA GLY A 349 -16.04 11.23 21.74
C GLY A 349 -17.44 11.29 21.11
N ASN A 350 -18.48 10.94 21.87
CA ASN A 350 -19.81 11.49 21.64
C ASN A 350 -19.74 12.96 22.10
N ASP A 351 -19.79 13.88 21.15
CA ASP A 351 -20.29 15.23 21.33
C ASP A 351 -21.27 15.53 20.18
#